data_5043a1f2cbf56624e92a36e2a616c4ab
#
_entry.id   5043a1f2cbf56624e92a36e2a616c4ab
#
_cell.length_a   1.000
_cell.length_b   1.000
_cell.length_c   1.000
_cell.angle_alpha   90.00
_cell.angle_beta   90.00
_cell.angle_gamma   90.00
#
_symmetry.space_group_name_H-M   'P 1'
#
loop_
_entity.id
_entity.type
_entity.pdbx_description
1 polymer ?
#
loop_
_entity_poly.entity_id
_entity_poly.type
_entity_poly.pdbx_seq_one_letter_code
_entity_poly.pdbx_strand_id
1 'polypeptide(L)'
;MVKVIDKPLSVNPLKKSQVLGAVTAFLGIDSCMPLVHGSQGCMAFTKNFLTQHFREVTPMQSTAVFDIATILGDDSNLHDGIKNVIEKQSPKIIGLVTTGMTETRGDDTKATILRFREKYPEYGDVVIVPVSTPDFKGDAETGYGEAVAALLETALSCLNVKKYNTKKQVNILSGMHSTAADIDWLKRLMADFNIEAFVLPDLASSMGGQVTRYYGLPEEGAPLERIAKAGGADFTIAIGSCMERAADVLLEKCSIPYKKFDTLTGVKATDELISWLIDYTGEPVPEWVQIERKRAVDAMLDAHFSFGGKSCSIAAEPSLAYSLGRFISEELGVKLQSVVTTAKEGNFEKLNAEHIICGDMEDLEEHLSDSDFVLSNSNALNICKRKGLPLYKVGYPIKDMLGHFHRNFIGYIGAMNLTFDLGNICLELDIEESHRI
;
A
#
# COMPACT_ATOMS: atom_id res chain seq x y z
N MET A 1 -1.10 -22.71 9.63
CA MET A 1 -2.02 -21.86 10.45
C MET A 1 -1.20 -20.74 11.07
N VAL A 2 -1.62 -19.50 10.93
CA VAL A 2 -0.90 -18.34 11.50
C VAL A 2 -0.91 -18.41 13.02
N LYS A 3 0.26 -18.45 13.64
CA LYS A 3 0.42 -18.38 15.10
C LYS A 3 0.38 -16.90 15.52
N VAL A 4 -0.49 -16.56 16.46
CA VAL A 4 -0.53 -15.22 17.04
C VAL A 4 0.28 -15.22 18.33
N ILE A 5 1.21 -14.29 18.41
CA ILE A 5 1.98 -14.08 19.63
C ILE A 5 1.20 -13.08 20.51
N ASP A 6 0.72 -13.57 21.64
CA ASP A 6 0.05 -12.74 22.64
C ASP A 6 1.09 -12.29 23.67
N LYS A 7 1.58 -11.06 23.49
CA LYS A 7 2.51 -10.42 24.41
C LYS A 7 2.05 -9.02 24.79
N PRO A 8 2.27 -8.57 26.03
CA PRO A 8 1.71 -7.30 26.54
C PRO A 8 2.28 -6.07 25.86
N LEU A 9 3.50 -6.15 25.32
CA LEU A 9 4.19 -5.05 24.67
C LEU A 9 4.86 -5.55 23.38
N SER A 10 4.74 -4.75 22.33
CA SER A 10 5.49 -4.97 21.10
C SER A 10 6.88 -4.34 21.23
N VAL A 11 7.91 -5.12 20.92
CA VAL A 11 9.30 -4.67 20.90
C VAL A 11 9.72 -4.43 19.47
N ASN A 12 10.06 -3.19 19.11
CA ASN A 12 10.38 -2.81 17.74
C ASN A 12 9.25 -3.21 16.74
N PRO A 13 8.10 -2.51 16.76
CA PRO A 13 6.89 -2.96 16.09
C PRO A 13 7.06 -3.03 14.57
N LEU A 14 6.72 -4.17 13.99
CA LEU A 14 6.51 -4.34 12.55
C LEU A 14 5.22 -3.62 12.13
N LYS A 15 4.14 -3.81 12.87
CA LYS A 15 2.83 -3.22 12.64
C LYS A 15 2.88 -1.69 12.64
N LYS A 16 2.35 -1.08 11.59
CA LYS A 16 2.12 0.35 11.49
C LYS A 16 0.64 0.66 11.65
N SER A 17 0.34 1.90 12.09
CA SER A 17 -1.03 2.32 12.39
C SER A 17 -1.88 2.39 11.12
N GLN A 18 -3.21 2.21 11.27
CA GLN A 18 -4.16 2.46 10.19
C GLN A 18 -4.10 3.91 9.69
N VAL A 19 -3.80 4.87 10.58
CA VAL A 19 -3.62 6.30 10.23
C VAL A 19 -2.55 6.45 9.14
N LEU A 20 -1.41 5.73 9.25
CA LEU A 20 -0.35 5.79 8.25
C LEU A 20 -0.85 5.30 6.90
N GLY A 21 -1.58 4.19 6.87
CA GLY A 21 -2.13 3.66 5.61
C GLY A 21 -3.16 4.59 4.99
N ALA A 22 -4.11 5.09 5.77
CA ALA A 22 -5.14 6.01 5.29
C ALA A 22 -4.54 7.32 4.75
N VAL A 23 -3.57 7.90 5.45
CA VAL A 23 -2.84 9.08 4.96
C VAL A 23 -2.11 8.75 3.66
N THR A 24 -1.45 7.60 3.56
CA THR A 24 -0.77 7.18 2.33
C THR A 24 -1.74 7.10 1.15
N ALA A 25 -2.94 6.55 1.34
CA ALA A 25 -3.96 6.52 0.29
C ALA A 25 -4.37 7.94 -0.17
N PHE A 26 -4.58 8.86 0.77
CA PHE A 26 -4.95 10.23 0.45
C PHE A 26 -3.82 11.04 -0.23
N LEU A 27 -2.55 10.69 -0.02
CA LEU A 27 -1.44 11.29 -0.75
C LEU A 27 -1.47 10.98 -2.26
N GLY A 28 -2.12 9.89 -2.68
CA GLY A 28 -2.32 9.56 -4.10
C GLY A 28 -3.53 10.26 -4.75
N ILE A 29 -4.13 11.27 -4.08
CA ILE A 29 -5.31 12.00 -4.54
C ILE A 29 -4.97 13.47 -4.79
N ASP A 30 -5.26 13.96 -5.99
CA ASP A 30 -5.03 15.37 -6.35
C ASP A 30 -5.77 16.33 -5.43
N SER A 31 -5.08 17.36 -4.96
CA SER A 31 -5.63 18.43 -4.12
C SER A 31 -6.32 17.93 -2.84
N CYS A 32 -5.86 16.80 -2.30
CA CYS A 32 -6.38 16.22 -1.06
C CYS A 32 -5.51 16.60 0.13
N MET A 33 -6.11 17.07 1.23
CA MET A 33 -5.44 17.28 2.50
C MET A 33 -5.81 16.18 3.50
N PRO A 34 -4.89 15.28 3.85
CA PRO A 34 -5.08 14.39 4.99
C PRO A 34 -5.14 15.20 6.29
N LEU A 35 -6.25 15.10 7.01
CA LEU A 35 -6.46 15.74 8.31
C LEU A 35 -6.59 14.67 9.39
N VAL A 36 -5.57 14.53 10.23
CA VAL A 36 -5.58 13.59 11.35
C VAL A 36 -6.36 14.19 12.52
N HIS A 37 -7.51 13.59 12.84
CA HIS A 37 -8.30 13.95 14.00
C HIS A 37 -7.73 13.27 15.25
N GLY A 38 -6.88 14.00 15.97
CA GLY A 38 -6.15 13.49 17.11
C GLY A 38 -5.09 14.46 17.62
N SER A 39 -4.18 13.94 18.42
CA SER A 39 -3.06 14.73 18.96
C SER A 39 -2.04 15.07 17.86
N GLN A 40 -1.27 16.14 18.09
CA GLN A 40 -0.17 16.54 17.20
C GLN A 40 0.90 15.44 17.06
N GLY A 41 1.12 14.65 18.11
CA GLY A 41 2.11 13.59 18.13
C GLY A 41 1.81 12.48 17.09
N CYS A 42 0.54 12.07 16.97
CA CYS A 42 0.12 11.06 15.98
C CYS A 42 0.44 11.51 14.56
N MET A 43 0.11 12.77 14.24
CA MET A 43 0.42 13.36 12.93
C MET A 43 1.93 13.48 12.69
N ALA A 44 2.68 14.00 13.65
CA ALA A 44 4.12 14.21 13.52
C ALA A 44 4.86 12.88 13.30
N PHE A 45 4.45 11.83 14.00
CA PHE A 45 5.00 10.48 13.85
C PHE A 45 4.74 9.91 12.44
N THR A 46 3.49 9.95 11.98
CA THR A 46 3.10 9.53 10.64
C THR A 46 3.86 10.30 9.55
N LYS A 47 3.93 11.64 9.69
CA LYS A 47 4.65 12.51 8.77
C LYS A 47 6.13 12.15 8.68
N ASN A 48 6.79 11.91 9.82
CA ASN A 48 8.20 11.54 9.85
C ASN A 48 8.45 10.21 9.09
N PHE A 49 7.58 9.20 9.28
CA PHE A 49 7.70 7.93 8.57
C PHE A 49 7.57 8.09 7.05
N LEU A 50 6.53 8.79 6.60
CA LEU A 50 6.25 8.97 5.18
C LEU A 50 7.30 9.84 4.51
N THR A 51 7.73 10.94 5.15
CA THR A 51 8.81 11.80 4.63
C THR A 51 10.12 11.03 4.47
N GLN A 52 10.47 10.15 5.42
CA GLN A 52 11.66 9.32 5.32
C GLN A 52 11.53 8.24 4.23
N HIS A 53 10.34 7.69 4.03
CA HIS A 53 10.08 6.65 3.04
C HIS A 53 10.10 7.21 1.61
N PHE A 54 9.27 8.22 1.33
CA PHE A 54 9.17 8.81 -0.01
C PHE A 54 10.29 9.77 -0.36
N ARG A 55 11.02 10.29 0.64
CA ARG A 55 12.01 11.37 0.48
C ARG A 55 11.41 12.69 -0.01
N GLU A 56 10.10 12.82 0.15
CA GLU A 56 9.30 13.99 -0.25
C GLU A 56 8.60 14.63 0.93
N VAL A 57 8.26 15.90 0.78
CA VAL A 57 7.45 16.60 1.79
C VAL A 57 6.03 16.05 1.75
N THR A 58 5.60 15.50 2.88
CA THR A 58 4.28 14.88 3.00
C THR A 58 3.27 15.92 3.52
N PRO A 59 2.33 16.40 2.69
CA PRO A 59 1.28 17.31 3.14
C PRO A 59 0.30 16.56 4.04
N MET A 60 0.13 17.05 5.26
CA MET A 60 -0.87 16.57 6.21
C MET A 60 -1.01 17.55 7.37
N GLN A 61 -2.18 17.55 8.01
CA GLN A 61 -2.51 18.41 9.13
C GLN A 61 -3.13 17.62 10.29
N SER A 62 -3.24 18.23 11.47
CA SER A 62 -3.89 17.66 12.64
C SER A 62 -4.90 18.64 13.23
N THR A 63 -5.98 18.12 13.81
CA THR A 63 -6.91 18.92 14.62
C THR A 63 -6.33 19.33 15.97
N ALA A 64 -5.15 18.80 16.32
CA ALA A 64 -4.41 19.14 17.53
C ALA A 64 -5.26 19.03 18.81
N VAL A 65 -5.98 17.93 18.98
CA VAL A 65 -6.82 17.69 20.17
C VAL A 65 -5.93 17.71 21.43
N PHE A 66 -6.25 18.59 22.38
CA PHE A 66 -5.55 18.73 23.66
C PHE A 66 -6.22 17.90 24.75
N ASP A 67 -5.50 17.65 25.84
CA ASP A 67 -5.97 16.85 26.97
C ASP A 67 -7.31 17.35 27.53
N ILE A 68 -7.51 18.65 27.66
CA ILE A 68 -8.77 19.24 28.15
C ILE A 68 -9.91 18.97 27.17
N ALA A 69 -9.70 19.14 25.89
CA ALA A 69 -10.70 18.85 24.86
C ALA A 69 -11.01 17.34 24.77
N THR A 70 -10.02 16.50 25.07
CA THR A 70 -10.21 15.04 25.16
C THR A 70 -11.17 14.66 26.30
N ILE A 71 -11.13 15.38 27.41
CA ILE A 71 -11.98 15.12 28.59
C ILE A 71 -13.40 15.70 28.41
N LEU A 72 -13.50 16.90 27.84
CA LEU A 72 -14.78 17.62 27.71
C LEU A 72 -15.64 17.20 26.52
N GLY A 73 -15.05 16.55 25.51
CA GLY A 73 -15.79 16.05 24.35
C GLY A 73 -16.32 17.15 23.43
N ASP A 74 -15.49 18.17 23.09
CA ASP A 74 -15.92 19.31 22.29
C ASP A 74 -15.63 19.12 20.79
N ASP A 75 -16.63 19.34 19.93
CA ASP A 75 -16.52 19.31 18.46
C ASP A 75 -15.73 20.49 17.88
N SER A 76 -15.46 21.54 18.68
CA SER A 76 -14.82 22.79 18.20
C SER A 76 -13.47 22.54 17.53
N ASN A 77 -12.65 21.64 18.09
CA ASN A 77 -11.36 21.29 17.52
C ASN A 77 -11.45 20.73 16.09
N LEU A 78 -12.48 19.91 15.82
CA LEU A 78 -12.69 19.36 14.49
C LEU A 78 -13.21 20.42 13.52
N HIS A 79 -14.18 21.25 13.95
CA HIS A 79 -14.66 22.37 13.15
C HIS A 79 -13.55 23.37 12.82
N ASP A 80 -12.75 23.77 13.79
CA ASP A 80 -11.65 24.70 13.59
C ASP A 80 -10.55 24.11 12.72
N GLY A 81 -10.26 22.81 12.90
CA GLY A 81 -9.31 22.08 12.06
C GLY A 81 -9.72 22.05 10.59
N ILE A 82 -10.97 21.66 10.29
CA ILE A 82 -11.53 21.66 8.94
C ILE A 82 -11.49 23.06 8.33
N LYS A 83 -12.01 24.07 9.06
CA LYS A 83 -12.05 25.46 8.63
C LYS A 83 -10.66 26.00 8.30
N ASN A 84 -9.70 25.82 9.23
CA ASN A 84 -8.31 26.28 9.03
C ASN A 84 -7.64 25.63 7.79
N VAL A 85 -7.91 24.34 7.53
CA VAL A 85 -7.39 23.64 6.34
C VAL A 85 -7.98 24.24 5.09
N ILE A 86 -9.30 24.48 5.04
CA ILE A 86 -9.96 25.06 3.87
C ILE A 86 -9.43 26.47 3.59
N GLU A 87 -9.38 27.34 4.60
CA GLU A 87 -8.97 28.74 4.43
C GLU A 87 -7.50 28.91 4.05
N LYS A 88 -6.62 28.02 4.54
CA LYS A 88 -5.17 28.16 4.31
C LYS A 88 -4.65 27.40 3.10
N GLN A 89 -5.27 26.27 2.77
CA GLN A 89 -4.76 25.34 1.76
C GLN A 89 -5.69 25.21 0.55
N SER A 90 -6.97 25.57 0.69
CA SER A 90 -7.99 25.47 -0.36
C SER A 90 -8.05 24.08 -1.03
N PRO A 91 -8.11 22.97 -0.27
CA PRO A 91 -8.16 21.64 -0.84
C PRO A 91 -9.50 21.39 -1.54
N LYS A 92 -9.52 20.49 -2.53
CA LYS A 92 -10.76 19.94 -3.09
C LYS A 92 -11.33 18.85 -2.19
N ILE A 93 -10.44 18.10 -1.51
CA ILE A 93 -10.79 16.95 -0.65
C ILE A 93 -10.07 17.08 0.68
N ILE A 94 -10.77 16.80 1.77
CA ILE A 94 -10.18 16.57 3.09
C ILE A 94 -10.37 15.10 3.44
N GLY A 95 -9.29 14.34 3.54
CA GLY A 95 -9.29 12.99 4.07
C GLY A 95 -9.24 13.04 5.60
N LEU A 96 -10.39 12.96 6.26
CA LEU A 96 -10.48 13.04 7.72
C LEU A 96 -10.24 11.67 8.34
N VAL A 97 -9.10 11.51 8.98
CA VAL A 97 -8.61 10.25 9.54
C VAL A 97 -8.68 10.29 11.05
N THR A 98 -9.43 9.39 11.69
CA THR A 98 -9.50 9.31 13.15
C THR A 98 -8.23 8.67 13.74
N THR A 99 -8.09 8.69 15.07
CA THR A 99 -7.01 8.02 15.79
C THR A 99 -7.58 7.11 16.88
N GLY A 100 -6.78 6.19 17.41
CA GLY A 100 -7.20 5.33 18.51
C GLY A 100 -7.76 6.11 19.70
N MET A 101 -7.24 7.32 19.95
CA MET A 101 -7.74 8.21 21.00
C MET A 101 -9.17 8.70 20.73
N THR A 102 -9.43 9.23 19.53
CA THR A 102 -10.75 9.77 19.16
C THR A 102 -11.79 8.65 18.98
N GLU A 103 -11.38 7.49 18.49
CA GLU A 103 -12.22 6.29 18.41
C GLU A 103 -12.60 5.77 19.82
N THR A 104 -11.65 5.72 20.76
CA THR A 104 -11.92 5.30 22.15
C THR A 104 -12.83 6.29 22.87
N ARG A 105 -12.71 7.58 22.56
CA ARG A 105 -13.59 8.62 23.07
C ARG A 105 -15.03 8.50 22.53
N GLY A 106 -15.19 7.85 21.38
CA GLY A 106 -16.49 7.69 20.73
C GLY A 106 -16.92 8.90 19.91
N ASP A 107 -15.98 9.61 19.29
CA ASP A 107 -16.28 10.79 18.48
C ASP A 107 -17.10 10.42 17.25
N ASP A 108 -18.29 11.00 17.13
CA ASP A 108 -19.11 10.87 15.93
C ASP A 108 -18.70 11.89 14.86
N THR A 109 -17.64 11.55 14.12
CA THR A 109 -17.10 12.41 13.06
C THR A 109 -18.13 12.70 11.97
N LYS A 110 -19.03 11.76 11.66
CA LYS A 110 -20.07 11.95 10.64
C LYS A 110 -21.09 12.99 11.08
N ALA A 111 -21.59 12.89 12.31
CA ALA A 111 -22.50 13.88 12.87
C ALA A 111 -21.83 15.26 13.01
N THR A 112 -20.55 15.31 13.38
CA THR A 112 -19.78 16.55 13.48
C THR A 112 -19.59 17.22 12.11
N ILE A 113 -19.34 16.45 11.04
CA ILE A 113 -19.29 16.97 9.66
C ILE A 113 -20.64 17.56 9.24
N LEU A 114 -21.77 16.91 9.58
CA LEU A 114 -23.10 17.46 9.28
C LEU A 114 -23.30 18.81 9.98
N ARG A 115 -23.02 18.89 11.29
CA ARG A 115 -23.07 20.18 12.04
C ARG A 115 -22.13 21.24 11.45
N PHE A 116 -20.93 20.84 10.98
CA PHE A 116 -20.03 21.75 10.29
C PHE A 116 -20.64 22.32 9.02
N ARG A 117 -21.28 21.47 8.19
CA ARG A 117 -21.97 21.90 6.94
C ARG A 117 -23.10 22.86 7.19
N GLU A 118 -23.89 22.61 8.25
CA GLU A 118 -24.98 23.54 8.67
C GLU A 118 -24.45 24.89 9.13
N LYS A 119 -23.35 24.89 9.87
CA LYS A 119 -22.74 26.11 10.43
C LYS A 119 -21.97 26.94 9.41
N TYR A 120 -21.35 26.27 8.42
CA TYR A 120 -20.47 26.87 7.42
C TYR A 120 -20.84 26.42 5.99
N PRO A 121 -22.04 26.83 5.50
CA PRO A 121 -22.52 26.40 4.18
C PRO A 121 -21.63 26.92 3.02
N GLU A 122 -20.85 27.99 3.24
CA GLU A 122 -19.90 28.56 2.26
C GLU A 122 -18.76 27.58 1.87
N TYR A 123 -18.48 26.57 2.68
CA TYR A 123 -17.47 25.54 2.37
C TYR A 123 -18.08 24.26 1.75
N GLY A 124 -19.30 24.37 1.21
CA GLY A 124 -20.04 23.23 0.64
C GLY A 124 -19.33 22.49 -0.48
N ASP A 125 -18.46 23.17 -1.23
CA ASP A 125 -17.77 22.60 -2.38
C ASP A 125 -16.60 21.66 -2.02
N VAL A 126 -16.09 21.73 -0.78
CA VAL A 126 -14.99 20.85 -0.33
C VAL A 126 -15.54 19.50 0.09
N VAL A 127 -15.06 18.42 -0.52
CA VAL A 127 -15.45 17.06 -0.15
C VAL A 127 -14.70 16.64 1.11
N ILE A 128 -15.43 16.22 2.15
CA ILE A 128 -14.86 15.70 3.40
C ILE A 128 -15.14 14.19 3.45
N VAL A 129 -14.07 13.40 3.52
CA VAL A 129 -14.11 11.93 3.53
C VAL A 129 -13.71 11.44 4.92
N PRO A 130 -14.67 11.06 5.79
CA PRO A 130 -14.36 10.50 7.11
C PRO A 130 -13.95 9.03 7.00
N VAL A 131 -12.84 8.70 7.63
CA VAL A 131 -12.30 7.32 7.73
C VAL A 131 -12.05 6.98 9.19
N SER A 132 -12.65 5.89 9.66
CA SER A 132 -12.39 5.35 10.99
C SER A 132 -11.12 4.49 10.95
N THR A 133 -10.11 4.87 11.74
CA THR A 133 -8.80 4.21 11.77
C THR A 133 -8.33 3.91 13.20
N PRO A 134 -9.06 3.02 13.91
CA PRO A 134 -8.70 2.65 15.27
C PRO A 134 -7.42 1.84 15.31
N ASP A 135 -6.37 2.30 16.01
CA ASP A 135 -5.06 1.65 16.09
C ASP A 135 -5.09 0.24 16.73
N PHE A 136 -6.16 -0.07 17.47
CA PHE A 136 -6.36 -1.38 18.11
C PHE A 136 -6.96 -2.44 17.17
N LYS A 137 -7.36 -2.08 15.95
CA LYS A 137 -7.84 -2.99 14.91
C LYS A 137 -7.00 -2.83 13.65
N GLY A 138 -6.75 -3.93 12.93
CA GLY A 138 -6.03 -3.87 11.65
C GLY A 138 -4.64 -3.23 11.72
N ASP A 139 -4.13 -2.86 10.56
CA ASP A 139 -2.79 -2.31 10.34
C ASP A 139 -2.81 -1.21 9.26
N ALA A 140 -1.63 -0.83 8.73
CA ALA A 140 -1.54 0.18 7.68
C ALA A 140 -2.25 -0.25 6.38
N GLU A 141 -2.16 -1.52 5.96
CA GLU A 141 -2.89 -2.00 4.77
C GLU A 141 -4.40 -1.87 4.95
N THR A 142 -4.91 -2.21 6.14
CA THR A 142 -6.32 -2.04 6.49
C THR A 142 -6.74 -0.58 6.39
N GLY A 143 -5.96 0.33 6.99
CA GLY A 143 -6.24 1.76 6.93
C GLY A 143 -6.21 2.33 5.52
N TYR A 144 -5.30 1.84 4.68
CA TYR A 144 -5.21 2.22 3.28
C TYR A 144 -6.48 1.81 2.50
N GLY A 145 -6.90 0.55 2.64
CA GLY A 145 -8.10 0.04 1.99
C GLY A 145 -9.37 0.74 2.45
N GLU A 146 -9.53 0.99 3.76
CA GLU A 146 -10.66 1.72 4.32
C GLU A 146 -10.74 3.17 3.80
N ALA A 147 -9.60 3.85 3.62
CA ALA A 147 -9.56 5.19 3.06
C ALA A 147 -10.02 5.22 1.59
N VAL A 148 -9.58 4.25 0.77
CA VAL A 148 -10.01 4.15 -0.63
C VAL A 148 -11.51 3.83 -0.72
N ALA A 149 -12.01 2.91 0.11
CA ALA A 149 -13.43 2.58 0.17
C ALA A 149 -14.27 3.79 0.57
N ALA A 150 -13.91 4.50 1.65
CA ALA A 150 -14.61 5.69 2.12
C ALA A 150 -14.60 6.84 1.08
N LEU A 151 -13.48 7.00 0.36
CA LEU A 151 -13.36 7.95 -0.74
C LEU A 151 -14.37 7.65 -1.86
N LEU A 152 -14.43 6.38 -2.31
CA LEU A 152 -15.40 5.94 -3.30
C LEU A 152 -16.83 6.07 -2.79
N GLU A 153 -17.11 5.65 -1.55
CA GLU A 153 -18.45 5.80 -0.95
C GLU A 153 -18.92 7.26 -0.96
N THR A 154 -18.02 8.19 -0.63
CA THR A 154 -18.33 9.63 -0.57
C THR A 154 -18.47 10.22 -1.97
N ALA A 155 -17.51 10.00 -2.86
CA ALA A 155 -17.51 10.57 -4.20
C ALA A 155 -18.67 10.09 -5.07
N LEU A 156 -19.03 8.80 -5.00
CA LEU A 156 -20.14 8.21 -5.75
C LEU A 156 -21.51 8.67 -5.22
N SER A 157 -21.61 9.08 -3.96
CA SER A 157 -22.85 9.61 -3.37
C SER A 157 -23.10 11.07 -3.77
N CYS A 158 -22.05 11.82 -4.10
CA CYS A 158 -22.13 13.24 -4.44
C CYS A 158 -22.43 13.51 -5.92
N LEU A 159 -22.29 12.53 -6.83
CA LEU A 159 -22.27 12.77 -8.26
C LEU A 159 -23.14 11.76 -9.04
N ASN A 160 -23.94 12.29 -9.98
CA ASN A 160 -24.69 11.45 -10.94
C ASN A 160 -23.74 10.97 -12.04
N VAL A 161 -23.37 9.69 -11.99
CA VAL A 161 -22.45 9.08 -12.97
C VAL A 161 -23.22 8.73 -14.25
N LYS A 162 -22.83 9.36 -15.37
CA LYS A 162 -23.28 8.93 -16.71
C LYS A 162 -22.15 8.18 -17.41
N LYS A 163 -22.47 7.04 -18.04
CA LYS A 163 -21.56 6.26 -18.88
C LYS A 163 -21.30 7.03 -20.19
N TYR A 164 -20.06 7.41 -20.46
CA TYR A 164 -19.69 8.25 -21.61
C TYR A 164 -18.47 7.71 -22.36
N ASN A 165 -18.38 6.44 -22.74
CA ASN A 165 -17.15 6.03 -23.41
C ASN A 165 -17.30 5.08 -24.59
N THR A 166 -16.42 5.32 -25.58
CA THR A 166 -16.18 4.47 -26.75
C THR A 166 -15.09 3.40 -26.50
N LYS A 167 -14.22 3.61 -25.48
CA LYS A 167 -13.18 2.67 -25.07
C LYS A 167 -13.58 1.95 -23.78
N LYS A 168 -13.06 0.72 -23.60
CA LYS A 168 -13.19 0.00 -22.32
C LYS A 168 -12.48 0.77 -21.22
N GLN A 169 -13.19 1.05 -20.14
CA GLN A 169 -12.65 1.70 -18.95
C GLN A 169 -12.49 0.71 -17.83
N VAL A 170 -11.32 0.70 -17.20
CA VAL A 170 -11.01 -0.19 -16.07
C VAL A 170 -10.47 0.63 -14.91
N ASN A 171 -11.09 0.48 -13.74
CA ASN A 171 -10.52 0.97 -12.50
C ASN A 171 -9.41 0.01 -12.05
N ILE A 172 -8.27 0.55 -11.64
CA ILE A 172 -7.19 -0.19 -10.98
C ILE A 172 -7.09 0.31 -9.56
N LEU A 173 -7.50 -0.51 -8.61
CA LEU A 173 -7.30 -0.26 -7.19
C LEU A 173 -5.93 -0.81 -6.80
N SER A 174 -4.94 0.10 -6.73
CA SER A 174 -3.55 -0.27 -6.45
C SER A 174 -3.36 -0.52 -4.95
N GLY A 175 -2.76 -1.65 -4.58
CA GLY A 175 -2.45 -1.97 -3.19
C GLY A 175 -1.40 -1.02 -2.59
N MET A 176 -1.33 -0.98 -1.25
CA MET A 176 -0.47 -0.06 -0.51
C MET A 176 1.02 -0.15 -0.89
N HIS A 177 1.48 -1.33 -1.29
CA HIS A 177 2.89 -1.59 -1.60
C HIS A 177 3.26 -1.36 -3.07
N SER A 178 2.30 -0.92 -3.91
CA SER A 178 2.58 -0.57 -5.29
C SER A 178 3.50 0.64 -5.36
N THR A 179 4.64 0.48 -6.01
CA THR A 179 5.60 1.56 -6.24
C THR A 179 5.18 2.45 -7.41
N ALA A 180 5.85 3.59 -7.59
CA ALA A 180 5.64 4.42 -8.77
C ALA A 180 5.91 3.64 -10.08
N ALA A 181 7.00 2.87 -10.10
CA ALA A 181 7.34 2.05 -11.26
C ALA A 181 6.30 0.95 -11.54
N ASP A 182 5.70 0.35 -10.50
CA ASP A 182 4.63 -0.63 -10.64
C ASP A 182 3.37 -0.02 -11.26
N ILE A 183 2.97 1.15 -10.76
CA ILE A 183 1.80 1.88 -11.26
C ILE A 183 2.01 2.31 -12.73
N ASP A 184 3.19 2.80 -13.07
CA ASP A 184 3.52 3.20 -14.43
C ASP A 184 3.55 1.99 -15.39
N TRP A 185 4.07 0.85 -14.93
CA TRP A 185 4.03 -0.40 -15.68
C TRP A 185 2.57 -0.83 -15.96
N LEU A 186 1.69 -0.77 -14.96
CA LEU A 186 0.26 -1.07 -15.13
C LEU A 186 -0.43 -0.10 -16.10
N LYS A 187 -0.19 1.20 -15.99
CA LYS A 187 -0.75 2.21 -16.91
C LYS A 187 -0.33 1.93 -18.35
N ARG A 188 0.95 1.62 -18.58
CA ARG A 188 1.48 1.25 -19.90
C ARG A 188 0.84 -0.02 -20.42
N LEU A 189 0.78 -1.07 -19.61
CA LEU A 189 0.18 -2.36 -19.98
C LEU A 189 -1.28 -2.18 -20.42
N MET A 190 -2.09 -1.47 -19.64
CA MET A 190 -3.49 -1.23 -19.97
C MET A 190 -3.64 -0.43 -21.26
N ALA A 191 -2.81 0.60 -21.47
CA ALA A 191 -2.84 1.39 -22.70
C ALA A 191 -2.58 0.54 -23.97
N ASP A 192 -1.61 -0.38 -23.89
CA ASP A 192 -1.25 -1.26 -25.00
C ASP A 192 -2.28 -2.40 -25.24
N PHE A 193 -3.14 -2.69 -24.25
CA PHE A 193 -4.36 -3.50 -24.41
C PHE A 193 -5.60 -2.67 -24.78
N ASN A 194 -5.41 -1.43 -25.23
CA ASN A 194 -6.47 -0.48 -25.62
C ASN A 194 -7.52 -0.23 -24.54
N ILE A 195 -7.09 -0.25 -23.27
CA ILE A 195 -7.90 0.04 -22.09
C ILE A 195 -7.59 1.45 -21.59
N GLU A 196 -8.62 2.24 -21.28
CA GLU A 196 -8.49 3.46 -20.51
C GLU A 196 -8.46 3.11 -19.01
N ALA A 197 -7.29 3.06 -18.42
CA ALA A 197 -7.13 2.76 -17.01
C ALA A 197 -7.29 4.01 -16.13
N PHE A 198 -7.97 3.84 -15.00
CA PHE A 198 -8.01 4.81 -13.92
C PHE A 198 -7.42 4.18 -12.66
N VAL A 199 -6.24 4.64 -12.25
CA VAL A 199 -5.55 4.13 -11.06
C VAL A 199 -5.99 4.93 -9.83
N LEU A 200 -6.32 4.22 -8.75
CA LEU A 200 -6.77 4.79 -7.48
C LEU A 200 -6.24 3.95 -6.30
N PRO A 201 -5.48 4.57 -5.37
CA PRO A 201 -4.80 5.89 -5.45
C PRO A 201 -3.66 5.92 -6.47
N ASP A 202 -3.32 7.10 -7.00
CA ASP A 202 -2.22 7.26 -7.96
C ASP A 202 -1.00 7.91 -7.29
N LEU A 203 -0.28 7.11 -6.53
CA LEU A 203 0.95 7.55 -5.86
C LEU A 203 2.12 7.78 -6.84
N ALA A 204 2.10 7.15 -8.01
CA ALA A 204 3.14 7.37 -9.01
C ALA A 204 3.14 8.82 -9.50
N SER A 205 1.96 9.36 -9.78
CA SER A 205 1.84 10.74 -10.25
C SER A 205 2.09 11.78 -9.14
N SER A 206 1.67 11.50 -7.89
CA SER A 206 1.75 12.49 -6.80
C SER A 206 3.06 12.45 -6.00
N MET A 207 3.70 11.28 -5.88
CA MET A 207 4.87 11.06 -5.03
C MET A 207 6.10 10.55 -5.81
N GLY A 208 5.94 10.20 -7.09
CA GLY A 208 7.01 9.67 -7.94
C GLY A 208 7.68 10.69 -8.84
N GLY A 209 7.16 11.91 -8.92
CA GLY A 209 7.66 12.98 -9.79
C GLY A 209 8.60 13.96 -9.09
N GLN A 210 9.16 14.89 -9.87
CA GLN A 210 9.99 15.98 -9.35
C GLN A 210 9.13 17.07 -8.69
N VAL A 211 9.25 17.24 -7.38
CA VAL A 211 8.64 18.37 -6.66
C VAL A 211 9.53 19.60 -6.80
N THR A 212 9.18 20.49 -7.72
CA THR A 212 9.94 21.73 -7.98
C THR A 212 9.55 22.87 -7.03
N ARG A 213 8.34 22.80 -6.45
CA ARG A 213 7.81 23.77 -5.52
C ARG A 213 6.83 23.09 -4.56
N TYR A 214 6.90 23.43 -3.28
CA TYR A 214 5.95 22.96 -2.28
C TYR A 214 4.66 23.81 -2.31
N TYR A 215 3.53 23.19 -2.66
CA TYR A 215 2.22 23.84 -2.72
C TYR A 215 1.33 23.57 -1.51
N GLY A 216 1.75 22.74 -0.58
CA GLY A 216 1.00 22.39 0.62
C GLY A 216 -0.07 21.31 0.43
N LEU A 217 -0.29 20.83 -0.80
CA LEU A 217 -1.20 19.76 -1.18
C LEU A 217 -0.51 18.79 -2.13
N PRO A 218 -0.94 17.51 -2.24
CA PRO A 218 -0.53 16.63 -3.31
C PRO A 218 -1.01 17.19 -4.65
N GLU A 219 -0.15 17.14 -5.65
CA GLU A 219 -0.48 17.50 -7.03
C GLU A 219 -0.39 16.24 -7.90
N GLU A 220 -1.09 16.24 -9.04
CA GLU A 220 -1.03 15.19 -10.06
C GLU A 220 -1.47 13.78 -9.63
N GLY A 221 -2.06 13.61 -8.45
CA GLY A 221 -2.69 12.35 -8.02
C GLY A 221 -4.00 12.07 -8.78
N ALA A 222 -4.78 11.10 -8.29
CA ALA A 222 -6.11 10.81 -8.84
C ALA A 222 -7.07 12.00 -8.64
N PRO A 223 -7.55 12.69 -9.70
CA PRO A 223 -8.39 13.87 -9.55
C PRO A 223 -9.83 13.49 -9.16
N LEU A 224 -10.48 14.35 -8.34
CA LEU A 224 -11.85 14.13 -7.84
C LEU A 224 -12.85 13.82 -8.95
N GLU A 225 -12.75 14.51 -10.08
CA GLU A 225 -13.64 14.35 -11.22
C GLU A 225 -13.52 12.96 -11.87
N ARG A 226 -12.34 12.33 -11.82
CA ARG A 226 -12.13 10.95 -12.29
C ARG A 226 -12.57 9.92 -11.24
N ILE A 227 -12.37 10.19 -9.95
CA ILE A 227 -12.87 9.33 -8.86
C ILE A 227 -14.40 9.21 -8.96
N ALA A 228 -15.07 10.32 -9.20
CA ALA A 228 -16.51 10.33 -9.42
C ALA A 228 -16.94 9.51 -10.65
N LYS A 229 -16.13 9.52 -11.72
CA LYS A 229 -16.39 8.75 -12.95
C LYS A 229 -16.03 7.26 -12.80
N ALA A 230 -15.32 6.86 -11.75
CA ALA A 230 -15.00 5.45 -11.49
C ALA A 230 -16.25 4.56 -11.47
N GLY A 231 -17.39 5.09 -11.00
CA GLY A 231 -18.69 4.40 -11.04
C GLY A 231 -19.26 4.14 -12.44
N GLY A 232 -18.64 4.65 -13.50
CA GLY A 232 -19.02 4.39 -14.91
C GLY A 232 -18.08 3.43 -15.66
N ALA A 233 -17.08 2.87 -15.00
CA ALA A 233 -16.16 1.93 -15.60
C ALA A 233 -16.82 0.60 -15.97
N ASP A 234 -16.22 -0.14 -16.89
CA ASP A 234 -16.72 -1.45 -17.31
C ASP A 234 -16.28 -2.57 -16.38
N PHE A 235 -15.15 -2.39 -15.69
CA PHE A 235 -14.55 -3.40 -14.80
C PHE A 235 -13.63 -2.76 -13.77
N THR A 236 -13.34 -3.51 -12.69
CA THR A 236 -12.37 -3.12 -11.66
C THR A 236 -11.34 -4.23 -11.46
N ILE A 237 -10.06 -3.87 -11.45
CA ILE A 237 -8.96 -4.72 -11.00
C ILE A 237 -8.57 -4.27 -9.60
N ALA A 238 -8.66 -5.18 -8.62
CA ALA A 238 -8.21 -4.95 -7.26
C ALA A 238 -6.90 -5.71 -7.00
N ILE A 239 -5.86 -5.02 -6.52
CA ILE A 239 -4.53 -5.60 -6.28
C ILE A 239 -4.27 -5.65 -4.78
N GLY A 240 -4.11 -6.86 -4.25
CA GLY A 240 -3.98 -7.13 -2.83
C GLY A 240 -5.32 -7.21 -2.10
N SER A 241 -5.33 -7.91 -0.96
CA SER A 241 -6.53 -8.14 -0.16
C SER A 241 -7.12 -6.86 0.43
N CYS A 242 -6.29 -5.86 0.72
CA CYS A 242 -6.73 -4.59 1.27
C CYS A 242 -7.65 -3.78 0.33
N MET A 243 -7.64 -4.07 -0.99
CA MET A 243 -8.48 -3.38 -1.97
C MET A 243 -9.85 -4.01 -2.18
N GLU A 244 -10.13 -5.17 -1.59
CA GLU A 244 -11.39 -5.90 -1.77
C GLU A 244 -12.59 -5.07 -1.36
N ARG A 245 -12.55 -4.45 -0.17
CA ARG A 245 -13.63 -3.58 0.30
C ARG A 245 -13.92 -2.40 -0.64
N ALA A 246 -12.88 -1.77 -1.19
CA ALA A 246 -13.05 -0.68 -2.15
C ALA A 246 -13.69 -1.17 -3.47
N ALA A 247 -13.33 -2.38 -3.92
CA ALA A 247 -13.96 -3.03 -5.07
C ALA A 247 -15.42 -3.39 -4.79
N ASP A 248 -15.76 -3.87 -3.59
CA ASP A 248 -17.13 -4.14 -3.17
C ASP A 248 -18.01 -2.88 -3.21
N VAL A 249 -17.49 -1.72 -2.82
CA VAL A 249 -18.22 -0.45 -2.94
C VAL A 249 -18.62 -0.15 -4.39
N LEU A 250 -17.71 -0.39 -5.35
CA LEU A 250 -18.02 -0.21 -6.79
C LEU A 250 -19.01 -1.25 -7.30
N LEU A 251 -18.93 -2.49 -6.84
CA LEU A 251 -19.88 -3.54 -7.18
C LEU A 251 -21.27 -3.24 -6.62
N GLU A 252 -21.38 -2.91 -5.33
CA GLU A 252 -22.65 -2.68 -4.64
C GLU A 252 -23.35 -1.42 -5.11
N LYS A 253 -22.63 -0.30 -5.27
CA LYS A 253 -23.23 0.99 -5.65
C LYS A 253 -23.42 1.17 -7.14
N CYS A 254 -22.56 0.60 -7.96
CA CYS A 254 -22.50 0.86 -9.40
C CYS A 254 -22.64 -0.39 -10.25
N SER A 255 -22.75 -1.58 -9.65
CA SER A 255 -22.81 -2.90 -10.34
C SER A 255 -21.59 -3.15 -11.25
N ILE A 256 -20.41 -2.63 -10.88
CA ILE A 256 -19.18 -2.84 -11.65
C ILE A 256 -18.54 -4.14 -11.17
N PRO A 257 -18.40 -5.16 -12.04
CA PRO A 257 -17.75 -6.39 -11.67
C PRO A 257 -16.24 -6.14 -11.42
N TYR A 258 -15.63 -6.97 -10.57
CA TYR A 258 -14.21 -6.88 -10.33
C TYR A 258 -13.51 -8.25 -10.33
N LYS A 259 -12.20 -8.22 -10.58
CA LYS A 259 -11.29 -9.33 -10.31
C LYS A 259 -10.24 -8.88 -9.32
N LYS A 260 -10.09 -9.66 -8.26
CA LYS A 260 -9.01 -9.51 -7.29
C LYS A 260 -7.82 -10.35 -7.72
N PHE A 261 -6.65 -9.73 -7.74
CA PHE A 261 -5.36 -10.39 -7.82
C PHE A 261 -4.69 -10.30 -6.45
N ASP A 262 -4.49 -11.42 -5.79
CA ASP A 262 -3.83 -11.46 -4.48
C ASP A 262 -2.40 -10.92 -4.56
N THR A 263 -1.75 -11.07 -5.71
CA THR A 263 -0.44 -10.51 -6.05
C THR A 263 -0.29 -10.38 -7.56
N LEU A 264 0.61 -9.50 -7.99
CA LEU A 264 1.12 -9.43 -9.37
C LEU A 264 2.65 -9.62 -9.40
N THR A 265 3.25 -10.06 -8.29
CA THR A 265 4.68 -10.36 -8.18
C THR A 265 4.94 -11.78 -8.69
N GLY A 266 5.94 -11.92 -9.55
CA GLY A 266 6.31 -13.20 -10.16
C GLY A 266 5.75 -13.44 -11.54
N VAL A 267 6.28 -14.46 -12.22
CA VAL A 267 5.89 -14.82 -13.59
C VAL A 267 4.49 -15.41 -13.62
N LYS A 268 4.17 -16.31 -12.68
CA LYS A 268 2.85 -16.96 -12.62
C LYS A 268 1.70 -15.95 -12.41
N ALA A 269 1.87 -15.02 -11.47
CA ALA A 269 0.87 -14.00 -11.20
C ALA A 269 0.70 -13.02 -12.36
N THR A 270 1.80 -12.69 -13.03
CA THR A 270 1.77 -11.85 -14.23
C THR A 270 1.12 -12.58 -15.41
N ASP A 271 1.42 -13.87 -15.62
CA ASP A 271 0.77 -14.71 -16.67
C ASP A 271 -0.76 -14.74 -16.43
N GLU A 272 -1.23 -14.79 -15.18
CA GLU A 272 -2.67 -14.75 -14.86
C GLU A 272 -3.32 -13.42 -15.28
N LEU A 273 -2.64 -12.29 -15.02
CA LEU A 273 -3.13 -10.97 -15.43
C LEU A 273 -3.16 -10.86 -16.97
N ILE A 274 -2.09 -11.27 -17.64
CA ILE A 274 -2.00 -11.21 -19.13
C ILE A 274 -3.06 -12.09 -19.76
N SER A 275 -3.27 -13.33 -19.27
CA SER A 275 -4.33 -14.22 -19.76
C SER A 275 -5.70 -13.59 -19.61
N TRP A 276 -5.98 -12.98 -18.45
CA TRP A 276 -7.24 -12.27 -18.23
C TRP A 276 -7.42 -11.09 -19.19
N LEU A 277 -6.35 -10.32 -19.45
CA LEU A 277 -6.39 -9.19 -20.39
C LEU A 277 -6.69 -9.64 -21.82
N ILE A 278 -6.09 -10.74 -22.27
CA ILE A 278 -6.38 -11.33 -23.60
C ILE A 278 -7.86 -11.71 -23.68
N ASP A 279 -8.36 -12.44 -22.68
CA ASP A 279 -9.76 -12.90 -22.65
C ASP A 279 -10.73 -11.71 -22.60
N TYR A 280 -10.38 -10.69 -21.84
CA TYR A 280 -11.23 -9.50 -21.65
C TYR A 280 -11.26 -8.57 -22.86
N THR A 281 -10.11 -8.36 -23.51
CA THR A 281 -9.98 -7.39 -24.62
C THR A 281 -10.08 -8.03 -25.99
N GLY A 282 -9.61 -9.25 -26.17
CA GLY A 282 -9.37 -9.89 -27.46
C GLY A 282 -8.10 -9.38 -28.17
N GLU A 283 -7.33 -8.50 -27.54
CA GLU A 283 -6.10 -7.93 -28.10
C GLU A 283 -4.92 -8.90 -27.91
N PRO A 284 -3.96 -8.92 -28.85
CA PRO A 284 -2.76 -9.74 -28.73
C PRO A 284 -1.82 -9.17 -27.64
N VAL A 285 -0.98 -10.04 -27.08
CA VAL A 285 0.04 -9.64 -26.11
C VAL A 285 1.06 -8.70 -26.77
N PRO A 286 1.30 -7.49 -26.23
CA PRO A 286 2.31 -6.57 -26.75
C PRO A 286 3.70 -7.21 -26.80
N GLU A 287 4.49 -6.87 -27.83
CA GLU A 287 5.82 -7.49 -28.06
C GLU A 287 6.78 -7.27 -26.84
N TRP A 288 6.77 -6.08 -26.25
CA TRP A 288 7.61 -5.79 -25.10
C TRP A 288 7.27 -6.67 -23.88
N VAL A 289 6.00 -7.00 -23.68
CA VAL A 289 5.54 -7.90 -22.61
C VAL A 289 6.07 -9.32 -22.85
N GLN A 290 6.03 -9.80 -24.10
CA GLN A 290 6.60 -11.10 -24.45
C GLN A 290 8.11 -11.14 -24.24
N ILE A 291 8.82 -10.03 -24.54
CA ILE A 291 10.27 -9.90 -24.32
C ILE A 291 10.58 -9.90 -22.82
N GLU A 292 9.82 -9.12 -22.01
CA GLU A 292 10.00 -9.09 -20.56
C GLU A 292 9.78 -10.49 -19.94
N ARG A 293 8.76 -11.21 -20.37
CA ARG A 293 8.50 -12.59 -19.91
C ARG A 293 9.68 -13.52 -20.19
N LYS A 294 10.23 -13.48 -21.40
CA LYS A 294 11.39 -14.29 -21.78
C LYS A 294 12.60 -13.97 -20.90
N ARG A 295 12.84 -12.67 -20.64
CA ARG A 295 13.94 -12.22 -19.78
C ARG A 295 13.76 -12.63 -18.31
N ALA A 296 12.53 -12.59 -17.79
CA ALA A 296 12.24 -13.03 -16.44
C ALA A 296 12.50 -14.54 -16.25
N VAL A 297 12.08 -15.35 -17.23
CA VAL A 297 12.35 -16.81 -17.23
C VAL A 297 13.85 -17.10 -17.37
N ASP A 298 14.54 -16.35 -18.21
CA ASP A 298 16.00 -16.46 -18.38
C ASP A 298 16.76 -16.13 -17.08
N ALA A 299 16.36 -15.02 -16.43
CA ALA A 299 16.90 -14.64 -15.12
C ALA A 299 16.74 -15.76 -14.06
N MET A 300 15.58 -16.44 -14.05
CA MET A 300 15.35 -17.58 -13.15
C MET A 300 16.28 -18.75 -13.48
N LEU A 301 16.57 -19.00 -14.76
CA LEU A 301 17.52 -20.03 -15.18
C LEU A 301 18.94 -19.68 -14.79
N ASP A 302 19.34 -18.41 -14.96
CA ASP A 302 20.68 -17.94 -14.58
C ASP A 302 20.94 -18.04 -13.06
N ALA A 303 19.92 -17.69 -12.26
CA ALA A 303 20.05 -17.61 -10.81
C ALA A 303 19.75 -18.91 -10.06
N HIS A 304 19.17 -19.94 -10.70
CA HIS A 304 18.59 -21.09 -9.98
C HIS A 304 19.62 -21.89 -9.17
N PHE A 305 20.87 -21.95 -9.61
CA PHE A 305 21.93 -22.64 -8.84
C PHE A 305 22.26 -21.90 -7.54
N SER A 306 22.21 -20.56 -7.56
CA SER A 306 22.46 -19.75 -6.36
C SER A 306 21.36 -19.90 -5.31
N PHE A 307 20.15 -20.26 -5.70
CA PHE A 307 19.03 -20.50 -4.78
C PHE A 307 19.01 -21.90 -4.16
N GLY A 308 19.79 -22.85 -4.71
CA GLY A 308 19.80 -24.24 -4.27
C GLY A 308 20.17 -24.37 -2.79
N GLY A 309 19.25 -24.92 -1.98
CA GLY A 309 19.44 -25.12 -0.55
C GLY A 309 19.33 -23.89 0.34
N LYS A 310 19.08 -22.71 -0.22
CA LYS A 310 18.95 -21.45 0.52
C LYS A 310 17.58 -21.35 1.19
N SER A 311 17.58 -20.58 2.28
CA SER A 311 16.39 -20.28 3.09
C SER A 311 16.29 -18.79 3.41
N CYS A 312 15.08 -18.29 3.59
CA CYS A 312 14.88 -16.89 3.96
C CYS A 312 13.76 -16.71 4.98
N SER A 313 13.80 -15.58 5.66
CA SER A 313 12.71 -15.10 6.50
C SER A 313 12.17 -13.78 6.00
N ILE A 314 10.86 -13.60 6.11
CA ILE A 314 10.14 -12.40 5.67
C ILE A 314 9.46 -11.76 6.86
N ALA A 315 9.61 -10.43 7.02
CA ALA A 315 8.80 -9.65 7.97
C ALA A 315 8.22 -8.43 7.27
N ALA A 316 6.92 -8.49 6.96
CA ALA A 316 6.21 -7.46 6.19
C ALA A 316 4.70 -7.49 6.49
N GLU A 317 4.01 -6.46 5.98
CA GLU A 317 2.57 -6.38 5.96
C GLU A 317 1.95 -7.54 5.15
N PRO A 318 0.68 -7.92 5.40
CA PRO A 318 0.10 -9.18 4.89
C PRO A 318 0.20 -9.40 3.38
N SER A 319 -0.22 -8.43 2.58
CA SER A 319 -0.21 -8.59 1.11
C SER A 319 1.20 -8.69 0.55
N LEU A 320 2.16 -7.92 1.10
CA LEU A 320 3.55 -7.95 0.69
C LEU A 320 4.23 -9.25 1.12
N ALA A 321 4.02 -9.69 2.35
CA ALA A 321 4.56 -10.94 2.88
C ALA A 321 4.07 -12.15 2.05
N TYR A 322 2.79 -12.17 1.71
CA TYR A 322 2.22 -13.19 0.82
C TYR A 322 2.84 -13.14 -0.59
N SER A 323 2.90 -11.94 -1.19
CA SER A 323 3.42 -11.75 -2.55
C SER A 323 4.86 -12.25 -2.70
N LEU A 324 5.72 -11.80 -1.80
CA LEU A 324 7.14 -12.19 -1.79
C LEU A 324 7.32 -13.66 -1.42
N GLY A 325 6.61 -14.13 -0.38
CA GLY A 325 6.68 -15.51 0.07
C GLY A 325 6.27 -16.49 -1.03
N ARG A 326 5.18 -16.21 -1.74
CA ARG A 326 4.74 -17.04 -2.87
C ARG A 326 5.78 -17.07 -3.99
N PHE A 327 6.24 -15.90 -4.43
CA PHE A 327 7.23 -15.80 -5.51
C PHE A 327 8.52 -16.54 -5.15
N ILE A 328 9.07 -16.29 -3.97
CA ILE A 328 10.35 -16.85 -3.51
C ILE A 328 10.24 -18.38 -3.35
N SER A 329 9.16 -18.88 -2.74
CA SER A 329 9.04 -20.33 -2.51
C SER A 329 8.60 -21.12 -3.73
N GLU A 330 7.63 -20.59 -4.53
CA GLU A 330 7.06 -21.35 -5.64
C GLU A 330 7.79 -21.18 -6.97
N GLU A 331 8.49 -20.06 -7.16
CA GLU A 331 9.12 -19.74 -8.44
C GLU A 331 10.66 -19.76 -8.35
N LEU A 332 11.25 -19.31 -7.22
CA LEU A 332 12.70 -19.38 -7.02
C LEU A 332 13.16 -20.64 -6.27
N GLY A 333 12.26 -21.36 -5.62
CA GLY A 333 12.57 -22.58 -4.89
C GLY A 333 13.33 -22.39 -3.57
N VAL A 334 13.37 -21.15 -3.05
CA VAL A 334 13.99 -20.85 -1.75
C VAL A 334 13.03 -21.20 -0.62
N LYS A 335 13.54 -21.86 0.42
CA LYS A 335 12.75 -22.28 1.57
C LYS A 335 12.35 -21.08 2.43
N LEU A 336 11.06 -20.98 2.78
CA LEU A 336 10.59 -20.00 3.74
C LEU A 336 10.75 -20.55 5.17
N GLN A 337 11.70 -20.00 5.92
CA GLN A 337 11.93 -20.37 7.31
C GLN A 337 10.88 -19.75 8.21
N SER A 338 10.69 -18.43 8.12
CA SER A 338 9.64 -17.75 8.85
C SER A 338 9.00 -16.61 8.04
N VAL A 339 7.70 -16.43 8.25
CA VAL A 339 6.94 -15.29 7.74
C VAL A 339 6.30 -14.59 8.94
N VAL A 340 6.80 -13.41 9.29
CA VAL A 340 6.25 -12.59 10.37
C VAL A 340 5.41 -11.48 9.73
N THR A 341 4.16 -11.36 10.15
CA THR A 341 3.20 -10.43 9.56
C THR A 341 2.46 -9.62 10.62
N THR A 342 1.78 -8.57 10.21
CA THR A 342 1.13 -7.59 11.08
C THR A 342 -0.33 -7.92 11.40
N ALA A 343 -0.95 -8.83 10.64
CA ALA A 343 -2.32 -9.27 10.83
C ALA A 343 -2.46 -10.77 10.54
N LYS A 344 -3.56 -11.36 11.01
CA LYS A 344 -3.89 -12.79 10.77
C LYS A 344 -4.50 -13.01 9.40
N GLU A 345 -5.16 -11.99 8.90
CA GLU A 345 -5.87 -11.98 7.63
C GLU A 345 -4.83 -11.97 6.50
N GLY A 346 -5.06 -12.81 5.50
CA GLY A 346 -4.18 -12.99 4.34
C GLY A 346 -4.27 -14.41 3.80
N ASN A 347 -3.64 -14.67 2.66
CA ASN A 347 -3.64 -15.99 2.02
C ASN A 347 -2.50 -16.88 2.52
N PHE A 348 -2.13 -16.77 3.79
CA PHE A 348 -0.96 -17.44 4.36
C PHE A 348 -1.06 -18.96 4.37
N GLU A 349 -2.28 -19.52 4.36
CA GLU A 349 -2.51 -20.97 4.24
C GLU A 349 -2.00 -21.55 2.91
N LYS A 350 -1.79 -20.70 1.91
CA LYS A 350 -1.22 -21.07 0.61
C LYS A 350 0.32 -21.06 0.60
N LEU A 351 0.96 -20.53 1.66
CA LEU A 351 2.42 -20.49 1.76
C LEU A 351 2.97 -21.74 2.44
N ASN A 352 4.03 -22.31 1.86
CA ASN A 352 4.79 -23.39 2.47
C ASN A 352 5.97 -22.81 3.27
N ALA A 353 5.69 -22.34 4.51
CA ALA A 353 6.67 -21.81 5.44
C ALA A 353 6.69 -22.62 6.73
N GLU A 354 7.85 -22.78 7.38
CA GLU A 354 7.94 -23.52 8.65
C GLU A 354 7.20 -22.78 9.76
N HIS A 355 7.33 -21.46 9.80
CA HIS A 355 6.65 -20.61 10.78
C HIS A 355 5.92 -19.47 10.10
N ILE A 356 4.64 -19.29 10.44
CA ILE A 356 3.84 -18.12 10.04
C ILE A 356 3.32 -17.48 11.32
N ILE A 357 3.74 -16.25 11.58
CA ILE A 357 3.59 -15.58 12.87
C ILE A 357 2.96 -14.20 12.67
N CYS A 358 1.89 -13.91 13.38
CA CYS A 358 1.43 -12.53 13.57
C CYS A 358 2.13 -11.97 14.81
N GLY A 359 3.10 -11.05 14.59
CA GLY A 359 4.01 -10.60 15.63
C GLY A 359 4.78 -9.33 15.27
N ASP A 360 5.97 -9.20 15.84
CA ASP A 360 6.84 -8.04 15.65
C ASP A 360 8.28 -8.42 15.25
N MET A 361 9.20 -7.46 15.30
CA MET A 361 10.59 -7.68 14.90
C MET A 361 11.39 -8.54 15.91
N GLU A 362 10.94 -8.66 17.16
CA GLU A 362 11.55 -9.59 18.13
C GLU A 362 11.19 -11.02 17.75
N ASP A 363 9.93 -11.27 17.36
CA ASP A 363 9.49 -12.56 16.88
C ASP A 363 10.24 -12.98 15.59
N LEU A 364 10.56 -12.01 14.71
CA LEU A 364 11.47 -12.26 13.58
C LEU A 364 12.85 -12.71 14.08
N GLU A 365 13.46 -11.96 15.01
CA GLU A 365 14.82 -12.25 15.50
C GLU A 365 14.93 -13.63 16.13
N GLU A 366 13.89 -14.10 16.81
CA GLU A 366 13.82 -15.45 17.43
C GLU A 366 13.80 -16.59 16.38
N HIS A 367 13.32 -16.32 15.16
CA HIS A 367 13.13 -17.33 14.11
C HIS A 367 14.09 -17.18 12.93
N LEU A 368 15.25 -16.55 13.13
CA LEU A 368 16.27 -16.34 12.09
C LEU A 368 17.38 -17.41 12.05
N SER A 369 17.40 -18.38 12.97
CA SER A 369 18.55 -19.30 13.14
C SER A 369 18.97 -20.06 11.88
N ASP A 370 17.98 -20.39 11.04
CA ASP A 370 18.19 -21.20 9.83
C ASP A 370 17.92 -20.41 8.54
N SER A 371 18.00 -19.08 8.61
CA SER A 371 17.84 -18.23 7.45
C SER A 371 19.19 -17.77 6.90
N ASP A 372 19.33 -17.78 5.58
CA ASP A 372 20.49 -17.24 4.88
C ASP A 372 20.36 -15.73 4.65
N PHE A 373 19.16 -15.22 4.44
CA PHE A 373 18.88 -13.80 4.27
C PHE A 373 17.47 -13.42 4.73
N VAL A 374 17.21 -12.13 4.85
CA VAL A 374 15.95 -11.58 5.37
C VAL A 374 15.37 -10.57 4.39
N LEU A 375 14.02 -10.60 4.21
CA LEU A 375 13.27 -9.54 3.52
C LEU A 375 12.43 -8.79 4.53
N SER A 376 12.69 -7.49 4.71
CA SER A 376 11.92 -6.64 5.64
C SER A 376 12.23 -5.16 5.42
N ASN A 377 11.54 -4.30 6.18
CA ASN A 377 11.77 -2.87 6.17
C ASN A 377 13.05 -2.45 6.93
N SER A 378 13.39 -1.17 6.87
CA SER A 378 14.63 -0.63 7.49
C SER A 378 14.76 -0.90 8.99
N ASN A 379 13.68 -1.22 9.70
CA ASN A 379 13.73 -1.51 11.14
C ASN A 379 14.43 -2.85 11.45
N ALA A 380 14.47 -3.78 10.49
CA ALA A 380 15.18 -5.06 10.63
C ALA A 380 16.70 -4.92 10.53
N LEU A 381 17.24 -3.77 10.07
CA LEU A 381 18.68 -3.61 9.80
C LEU A 381 19.58 -3.97 10.99
N ASN A 382 19.22 -3.53 12.18
CA ASN A 382 20.04 -3.80 13.38
C ASN A 382 19.98 -5.28 13.80
N ILE A 383 18.84 -5.93 13.61
CA ILE A 383 18.67 -7.36 13.85
C ILE A 383 19.55 -8.15 12.89
N CYS A 384 19.43 -7.88 11.59
CA CYS A 384 20.21 -8.54 10.57
C CYS A 384 21.72 -8.37 10.78
N LYS A 385 22.18 -7.15 11.15
CA LYS A 385 23.60 -6.89 11.48
C LYS A 385 24.07 -7.72 12.67
N ARG A 386 23.26 -7.85 13.74
CA ARG A 386 23.65 -8.68 14.91
C ARG A 386 23.74 -10.16 14.57
N LYS A 387 22.88 -10.63 13.67
CA LYS A 387 22.84 -12.03 13.22
C LYS A 387 23.80 -12.32 12.06
N GLY A 388 24.42 -11.30 11.47
CA GLY A 388 25.30 -11.46 10.31
C GLY A 388 24.56 -11.85 9.04
N LEU A 389 23.28 -11.47 8.90
CA LEU A 389 22.42 -11.84 7.77
C LEU A 389 22.23 -10.65 6.81
N PRO A 390 22.27 -10.88 5.50
CA PRO A 390 21.87 -9.88 4.51
C PRO A 390 20.40 -9.48 4.67
N LEU A 391 20.10 -8.18 4.46
CA LEU A 391 18.74 -7.65 4.46
C LEU A 391 18.37 -7.11 3.09
N TYR A 392 17.39 -7.71 2.43
CA TYR A 392 16.71 -7.12 1.28
C TYR A 392 15.55 -6.26 1.76
N LYS A 393 15.56 -4.96 1.39
CA LYS A 393 14.62 -3.99 1.95
C LYS A 393 13.32 -3.92 1.16
N VAL A 394 12.21 -4.14 1.86
CA VAL A 394 10.83 -4.10 1.35
C VAL A 394 9.88 -3.51 2.39
N GLY A 395 8.68 -3.08 1.99
CA GLY A 395 7.63 -2.58 2.90
C GLY A 395 7.90 -1.17 3.45
N TYR A 396 7.29 -0.85 4.57
CA TYR A 396 7.31 0.47 5.20
C TYR A 396 7.93 0.43 6.62
N PRO A 397 8.83 1.38 6.98
CA PRO A 397 9.48 2.37 6.12
C PRO A 397 10.78 1.86 5.49
N ILE A 398 11.14 2.38 4.31
CA ILE A 398 12.49 2.28 3.77
C ILE A 398 13.12 3.67 3.87
N LYS A 399 14.09 3.82 4.79
CA LYS A 399 14.73 5.11 5.13
C LYS A 399 16.22 5.18 4.85
N ASP A 400 16.83 4.07 4.55
CA ASP A 400 18.28 3.88 4.38
C ASP A 400 18.64 3.24 3.02
N MET A 401 17.75 3.38 2.03
CA MET A 401 17.96 2.99 0.64
C MET A 401 17.35 4.05 -0.27
N LEU A 402 18.06 4.42 -1.34
CA LEU A 402 17.56 5.33 -2.36
C LEU A 402 16.89 4.56 -3.51
N GLY A 403 15.90 5.19 -4.15
CA GLY A 403 15.28 4.68 -5.37
C GLY A 403 14.33 3.49 -5.19
N HIS A 404 14.03 3.07 -3.95
CA HIS A 404 13.12 1.93 -3.71
C HIS A 404 11.73 2.15 -4.32
N PHE A 405 11.19 3.36 -4.28
CA PHE A 405 9.88 3.70 -4.83
C PHE A 405 9.85 3.72 -6.38
N HIS A 406 11.02 3.69 -7.02
CA HIS A 406 11.18 3.62 -8.49
C HIS A 406 11.61 2.23 -8.97
N ARG A 407 11.48 1.19 -8.14
CA ARG A 407 11.79 -0.20 -8.50
C ARG A 407 10.49 -0.97 -8.72
N ASN A 408 10.44 -1.79 -9.76
CA ASN A 408 9.32 -2.68 -9.99
C ASN A 408 9.40 -3.91 -9.08
N PHE A 409 8.27 -4.24 -8.46
CA PHE A 409 8.03 -5.47 -7.71
C PHE A 409 6.97 -6.35 -8.38
N ILE A 410 6.18 -5.79 -9.30
CA ILE A 410 5.15 -6.52 -10.06
C ILE A 410 5.55 -6.66 -11.53
N GLY A 411 4.80 -7.48 -12.25
CA GLY A 411 5.08 -7.75 -13.66
C GLY A 411 6.32 -8.61 -13.87
N TYR A 412 6.61 -8.92 -15.12
CA TYR A 412 7.80 -9.70 -15.46
C TYR A 412 9.10 -8.96 -15.15
N ILE A 413 9.09 -7.64 -15.33
CA ILE A 413 10.25 -6.80 -14.96
C ILE A 413 10.52 -6.85 -13.45
N GLY A 414 9.46 -6.84 -12.62
CA GLY A 414 9.58 -7.00 -11.16
C GLY A 414 10.12 -8.38 -10.78
N ALA A 415 9.61 -9.44 -11.41
CA ALA A 415 10.10 -10.80 -11.21
C ALA A 415 11.59 -10.93 -11.57
N MET A 416 12.01 -10.38 -12.72
CA MET A 416 13.42 -10.37 -13.15
C MET A 416 14.33 -9.62 -12.15
N ASN A 417 13.92 -8.42 -11.74
CA ASN A 417 14.70 -7.60 -10.81
C ASN A 417 14.87 -8.31 -9.45
N LEU A 418 13.78 -8.86 -8.90
CA LEU A 418 13.83 -9.60 -7.63
C LEU A 418 14.71 -10.85 -7.76
N THR A 419 14.62 -11.58 -8.88
CA THR A 419 15.45 -12.77 -9.12
C THR A 419 16.93 -12.42 -9.09
N PHE A 420 17.35 -11.38 -9.81
CA PHE A 420 18.76 -10.99 -9.82
C PHE A 420 19.22 -10.40 -8.48
N ASP A 421 18.41 -9.56 -7.85
CA ASP A 421 18.77 -8.97 -6.55
C ASP A 421 18.96 -10.05 -5.48
N LEU A 422 18.03 -10.98 -5.36
CA LEU A 422 18.10 -12.08 -4.38
C LEU A 422 19.17 -13.12 -4.78
N GLY A 423 19.31 -13.40 -6.08
CA GLY A 423 20.35 -14.28 -6.60
C GLY A 423 21.75 -13.75 -6.30
N ASN A 424 21.99 -12.44 -6.43
CA ASN A 424 23.26 -11.82 -6.08
C ASN A 424 23.56 -11.91 -4.58
N ILE A 425 22.55 -11.75 -3.71
CA ILE A 425 22.72 -11.96 -2.26
C ILE A 425 23.18 -13.40 -1.98
N CYS A 426 22.53 -14.38 -2.60
CA CYS A 426 22.91 -15.79 -2.44
C CYS A 426 24.31 -16.09 -2.97
N LEU A 427 24.67 -15.52 -4.12
CA LEU A 427 25.99 -15.68 -4.73
C LEU A 427 27.09 -15.07 -3.84
N GLU A 428 26.87 -13.90 -3.24
CA GLU A 428 27.78 -13.29 -2.28
C GLU A 428 28.02 -14.19 -1.06
N LEU A 429 26.96 -14.81 -0.52
CA LEU A 429 27.06 -15.76 0.59
C LEU A 429 27.92 -16.98 0.21
N ASP A 430 27.72 -17.57 -0.97
CA ASP A 430 28.50 -18.73 -1.44
C ASP A 430 30.00 -18.37 -1.58
N ILE A 431 30.31 -17.16 -2.07
CA ILE A 431 31.68 -16.66 -2.18
C ILE A 431 32.31 -16.50 -0.80
N GLU A 432 31.59 -15.93 0.17
CA GLU A 432 32.09 -15.78 1.55
C GLU A 432 32.33 -17.14 2.24
N GLU A 433 31.46 -18.12 2.04
CA GLU A 433 31.64 -19.48 2.56
C GLU A 433 32.89 -20.14 1.95
N SER A 434 33.10 -19.99 0.63
CA SER A 434 34.27 -20.58 -0.04
C SER A 434 35.61 -20.00 0.43
N HIS A 435 35.62 -18.76 0.93
CA HIS A 435 36.83 -18.12 1.48
C HIS A 435 37.09 -18.48 2.96
N ARG A 436 36.14 -19.12 3.65
CA ARG A 436 36.32 -19.58 5.05
C ARG A 436 36.87 -21.01 5.16
N ILE A 437 36.86 -21.74 4.05
CA ILE A 437 37.46 -23.08 3.92
C ILE A 437 38.91 -22.94 3.43
#